data_e3623c127d3dd1409075a6173b40ee2c
#
_entry.id   e3623c127d3dd1409075a6173b40ee2c
#
_cell.length_a   1.000
_cell.length_b   1.000
_cell.length_c   1.000
_cell.angle_alpha   90.00
_cell.angle_beta   90.00
_cell.angle_gamma   90.00
#
_symmetry.space_group_name_H-M   'P 1'
#
loop_
_entity.id
_entity.type
_entity.pdbx_description
1 polymer ?
#
loop_
_entity_poly.entity_id
_entity_poly.type
_entity_poly.pdbx_seq_one_letter_code
_entity_poly.pdbx_strand_id
1 'polypeptide(L)'
;MAFYKTEFFENDCEAWVHGPVYREIYNQFKEYKYHTIEIKDEINLELFTNEEIEILDSICENFGCYSGTMLESFTHDEDPWRITRGELDEKEKSDKIIDKKIIKEYFTKVIEEYNMKKPMDIGNYSYKMFMKKKFES
;
A
#
# COMPACT_ATOMS: atom_id res chain seq x y z
N MET A 1 7.18 -3.95 8.50
CA MET A 1 6.92 -3.45 9.88
C MET A 1 5.97 -4.33 10.70
N ALA A 2 4.82 -4.70 10.18
CA ALA A 2 3.85 -5.48 10.95
C ALA A 2 4.25 -6.95 11.13
N PHE A 3 4.79 -7.61 10.10
CA PHE A 3 5.35 -8.96 10.19
C PHE A 3 6.78 -8.97 10.68
N TYR A 4 7.62 -8.10 10.11
CA TYR A 4 9.03 -8.01 10.42
C TYR A 4 9.33 -6.69 11.10
N LYS A 5 10.29 -6.66 12.01
CA LYS A 5 10.59 -5.48 12.83
C LYS A 5 11.28 -4.34 12.06
N THR A 6 11.64 -4.58 10.80
CA THR A 6 12.32 -3.62 9.94
C THR A 6 11.36 -2.86 9.05
N GLU A 7 11.68 -1.61 8.74
CA GLU A 7 10.98 -0.81 7.74
C GLU A 7 11.45 -1.23 6.34
N PHE A 8 10.52 -1.29 5.39
CA PHE A 8 10.85 -1.57 4.00
C PHE A 8 11.38 -0.33 3.26
N PHE A 9 10.80 0.83 3.57
CA PHE A 9 11.19 2.12 3.02
C PHE A 9 11.54 3.10 4.14
N GLU A 10 12.67 3.78 4.01
CA GLU A 10 13.07 4.86 4.93
C GLU A 10 12.33 6.16 4.65
N ASN A 11 11.91 6.35 3.39
CA ASN A 11 11.21 7.54 2.91
C ASN A 11 9.86 7.75 3.60
N ASP A 12 9.42 9.00 3.61
CA ASP A 12 8.11 9.39 4.11
C ASP A 12 7.01 9.12 3.07
N CYS A 13 5.88 8.62 3.54
CA CYS A 13 4.67 8.44 2.75
C CYS A 13 3.70 9.58 3.00
N GLU A 14 3.20 10.21 1.96
CA GLU A 14 2.30 11.38 2.05
C GLU A 14 0.85 11.00 1.75
N ALA A 15 -0.11 11.60 2.45
CA ALA A 15 -1.54 11.36 2.28
C ALA A 15 -2.13 12.28 1.21
N TRP A 16 -1.88 11.96 -0.06
CA TRP A 16 -2.43 12.73 -1.19
C TRP A 16 -3.92 12.44 -1.44
N VAL A 17 -4.54 13.21 -2.32
CA VAL A 17 -5.96 13.06 -2.70
C VAL A 17 -6.27 11.65 -3.18
N HIS A 18 -5.41 11.08 -4.01
CA HIS A 18 -5.60 9.75 -4.62
C HIS A 18 -4.95 8.61 -3.85
N GLY A 19 -4.62 8.81 -2.58
CA GLY A 19 -4.06 7.76 -1.74
C GLY A 19 -2.66 8.08 -1.19
N PRO A 20 -2.05 7.11 -0.50
CA PRO A 20 -0.69 7.22 0.01
C PRO A 20 0.34 7.27 -1.12
N VAL A 21 1.28 8.22 -1.07
CA VAL A 21 2.30 8.42 -2.10
C VAL A 21 3.70 8.57 -1.51
N TYR A 22 4.64 7.81 -2.03
CA TYR A 22 6.07 8.09 -1.89
C TYR A 22 6.50 9.04 -3.01
N ARG A 23 6.81 10.28 -2.68
CA ARG A 23 7.06 11.36 -3.65
C ARG A 23 8.18 11.05 -4.64
N GLU A 24 9.24 10.38 -4.20
CA GLU A 24 10.36 10.00 -5.04
C GLU A 24 9.92 9.00 -6.13
N ILE A 25 9.15 7.99 -5.75
CA ILE A 25 8.60 7.00 -6.67
C ILE A 25 7.63 7.68 -7.66
N TYR A 26 6.75 8.53 -7.16
CA TYR A 26 5.85 9.30 -8.02
C TYR A 26 6.61 10.12 -9.06
N ASN A 27 7.65 10.87 -8.64
CA ASN A 27 8.45 11.68 -9.55
C ASN A 27 9.18 10.87 -10.61
N GLN A 28 9.61 9.65 -10.27
CA GLN A 28 10.27 8.73 -11.20
C GLN A 28 9.33 8.22 -12.29
N PHE A 29 8.05 8.00 -11.98
CA PHE A 29 7.11 7.33 -12.88
C PHE A 29 5.97 8.22 -13.39
N LYS A 30 5.80 9.44 -12.90
CA LYS A 30 4.68 10.33 -13.28
C LYS A 30 4.53 10.60 -14.78
N GLU A 31 5.63 10.57 -15.53
CA GLU A 31 5.61 10.82 -16.98
C GLU A 31 4.92 9.70 -17.76
N TYR A 32 4.83 8.49 -17.20
CA TYR A 32 4.09 7.40 -17.81
C TYR A 32 2.57 7.60 -17.75
N LYS A 33 2.08 8.43 -16.82
CA LYS A 33 0.64 8.69 -16.59
C LYS A 33 -0.13 7.37 -16.42
N TYR A 34 -0.98 7.02 -17.40
CA TYR A 34 -1.76 5.77 -17.45
C TYR A 34 -1.20 4.74 -18.44
N HIS A 35 -0.04 5.01 -19.02
CA HIS A 35 0.63 4.06 -19.90
C HIS A 35 1.42 3.02 -19.11
N THR A 36 1.63 1.87 -19.71
CA THR A 36 2.46 0.81 -19.14
C THR A 36 3.88 1.30 -18.89
N ILE A 37 4.38 1.02 -17.70
CA ILE A 37 5.77 1.29 -17.35
C ILE A 37 6.64 0.20 -17.99
N GLU A 38 7.53 0.58 -18.89
CA GLU A 38 8.50 -0.33 -19.48
C GLU A 38 9.69 -0.49 -18.52
N ILE A 39 9.88 -1.69 -18.00
CA ILE A 39 11.06 -2.03 -17.19
C ILE A 39 12.16 -2.45 -18.15
N LYS A 40 13.23 -1.67 -18.20
CA LYS A 40 14.38 -1.92 -19.08
C LYS A 40 15.55 -2.65 -18.41
N ASP A 41 15.56 -2.61 -17.08
CA ASP A 41 16.64 -3.16 -16.28
C ASP A 41 16.23 -4.51 -15.66
N GLU A 42 17.16 -5.45 -15.59
CA GLU A 42 16.95 -6.69 -14.84
C GLU A 42 16.91 -6.40 -13.34
N ILE A 43 15.95 -7.00 -12.65
CA ILE A 43 15.84 -6.88 -11.19
C ILE A 43 16.89 -7.79 -10.56
N ASN A 44 17.84 -7.20 -9.83
CA ASN A 44 18.79 -7.98 -9.04
C ASN A 44 18.17 -8.38 -7.69
N LEU A 45 17.65 -9.61 -7.61
CA LEU A 45 17.04 -10.14 -6.40
C LEU A 45 18.04 -10.35 -5.25
N GLU A 46 19.34 -10.39 -5.51
CA GLU A 46 20.38 -10.51 -4.47
C GLU A 46 20.45 -9.25 -3.56
N LEU A 47 19.86 -8.13 -4.00
CA LEU A 47 19.76 -6.91 -3.19
C LEU A 47 18.72 -7.00 -2.07
N PHE A 48 17.88 -8.03 -2.09
CA PHE A 48 16.79 -8.21 -1.14
C PHE A 48 17.02 -9.43 -0.25
N THR A 49 16.59 -9.33 1.01
CA THR A 49 16.50 -10.49 1.90
C THR A 49 15.35 -11.40 1.47
N ASN A 50 15.38 -12.67 1.92
CA ASN A 50 14.27 -13.59 1.67
C ASN A 50 12.94 -13.09 2.24
N GLU A 51 12.96 -12.43 3.40
CA GLU A 51 11.79 -11.81 4.03
C GLU A 51 11.21 -10.68 3.17
N GLU A 52 12.07 -9.84 2.60
CA GLU A 52 11.66 -8.76 1.70
C GLU A 52 11.05 -9.31 0.41
N ILE A 53 11.64 -10.35 -0.17
CA ILE A 53 11.10 -11.03 -1.36
C ILE A 53 9.72 -11.63 -1.05
N GLU A 54 9.56 -12.30 0.09
CA GLU A 54 8.27 -12.87 0.50
C GLU A 54 7.18 -11.79 0.62
N ILE A 55 7.51 -10.62 1.17
CA ILE A 55 6.56 -9.49 1.24
C ILE A 55 6.23 -8.98 -0.16
N LEU A 56 7.23 -8.75 -1.01
CA LEU A 56 7.01 -8.27 -2.39
C LEU A 56 6.13 -9.22 -3.18
N ASP A 57 6.40 -10.52 -3.13
CA ASP A 57 5.61 -11.54 -3.79
C ASP A 57 4.17 -11.56 -3.27
N SER A 58 3.98 -11.48 -1.95
CA SER A 58 2.65 -11.48 -1.36
C SER A 58 1.82 -10.25 -1.78
N ILE A 59 2.42 -9.08 -1.90
CA ILE A 59 1.76 -7.87 -2.38
C ILE A 59 1.44 -7.98 -3.87
N CYS A 60 2.41 -8.40 -4.70
CA CYS A 60 2.18 -8.57 -6.13
C CYS A 60 1.06 -9.57 -6.44
N GLU A 61 1.04 -10.72 -5.76
CA GLU A 61 0.00 -11.73 -5.98
C GLU A 61 -1.38 -11.28 -5.53
N ASN A 62 -1.48 -10.63 -4.37
CA ASN A 62 -2.77 -10.35 -3.75
C ASN A 62 -3.35 -8.98 -4.11
N PHE A 63 -2.55 -8.06 -4.63
CA PHE A 63 -3.00 -6.72 -5.02
C PHE A 63 -2.71 -6.35 -6.47
N GLY A 64 -1.76 -7.02 -7.11
CA GLY A 64 -1.37 -6.73 -8.50
C GLY A 64 -2.46 -6.97 -9.55
N CYS A 65 -3.51 -7.73 -9.22
CA CYS A 65 -4.66 -7.97 -10.09
C CYS A 65 -5.67 -6.82 -10.13
N TYR A 66 -5.59 -5.87 -9.21
CA TYR A 66 -6.54 -4.76 -9.12
C TYR A 66 -6.08 -3.55 -9.92
N SER A 67 -7.06 -2.81 -10.46
CA SER A 67 -6.79 -1.52 -11.10
C SER A 67 -6.32 -0.46 -10.09
N GLY A 68 -5.62 0.57 -10.56
CA GLY A 68 -5.21 1.69 -9.71
C GLY A 68 -6.38 2.34 -8.98
N THR A 69 -7.53 2.51 -9.65
CA THR A 69 -8.76 3.04 -9.03
C THR A 69 -9.27 2.14 -7.89
N MET A 70 -9.20 0.82 -8.05
CA MET A 70 -9.58 -0.10 -6.99
C MET A 70 -8.62 -0.02 -5.81
N LEU A 71 -7.31 0.02 -6.06
CA LEU A 71 -6.30 0.18 -5.01
C LEU A 71 -6.44 1.51 -4.27
N GLU A 72 -6.71 2.60 -5.00
CA GLU A 72 -7.06 3.91 -4.40
C GLU A 72 -8.23 3.78 -3.45
N SER A 73 -9.31 3.12 -3.89
CA SER A 73 -10.50 2.93 -3.06
C SER A 73 -10.24 2.11 -1.78
N PHE A 74 -9.30 1.16 -1.82
CA PHE A 74 -8.89 0.41 -0.63
C PHE A 74 -8.19 1.34 0.38
N THR A 75 -7.21 2.11 -0.09
CA THR A 75 -6.44 3.00 0.79
C THR A 75 -7.30 4.10 1.42
N HIS A 76 -8.37 4.54 0.75
CA HIS A 76 -9.33 5.50 1.30
C HIS A 76 -10.15 4.94 2.47
N ASP A 77 -10.29 3.64 2.59
CA ASP A 77 -10.93 2.98 3.72
C ASP A 77 -9.96 2.68 4.87
N GLU A 78 -8.66 2.75 4.63
CA GLU A 78 -7.63 2.42 5.61
C GLU A 78 -7.31 3.59 6.54
N ASP A 79 -7.20 3.29 7.84
CA ASP A 79 -6.92 4.31 8.87
C ASP A 79 -5.66 5.15 8.62
N PRO A 80 -4.53 4.60 8.12
CA PRO A 80 -3.34 5.41 7.91
C PRO A 80 -3.58 6.64 7.04
N TRP A 81 -4.28 6.49 5.93
CA TRP A 81 -4.62 7.59 5.05
C TRP A 81 -5.74 8.47 5.65
N ARG A 82 -6.82 7.86 6.13
CA ARG A 82 -7.97 8.56 6.68
C ARG A 82 -7.62 9.43 7.88
N ILE A 83 -6.92 8.87 8.87
CA ILE A 83 -6.54 9.58 10.11
C ILE A 83 -5.60 10.74 9.78
N THR A 84 -4.64 10.52 8.87
CA THR A 84 -3.67 11.56 8.50
C THR A 84 -4.36 12.74 7.81
N ARG A 85 -5.32 12.50 6.93
CA ARG A 85 -6.09 13.56 6.29
C ARG A 85 -7.05 14.25 7.27
N GLY A 86 -7.59 13.51 8.23
CA GLY A 86 -8.51 14.05 9.23
C GLY A 86 -9.77 14.63 8.59
N GLU A 87 -10.06 15.91 8.87
CA GLU A 87 -11.25 16.61 8.39
C GLU A 87 -11.09 17.30 7.04
N LEU A 88 -9.97 17.06 6.31
CA LEU A 88 -9.81 17.61 4.98
C LEU A 88 -10.89 17.07 4.02
N ASP A 89 -11.38 17.94 3.15
CA ASP A 89 -12.28 17.53 2.06
C ASP A 89 -11.60 16.45 1.19
N GLU A 90 -12.38 15.54 0.63
CA GLU A 90 -11.85 14.46 -0.21
C GLU A 90 -10.99 14.96 -1.37
N LYS A 91 -11.32 16.12 -1.95
CA LYS A 91 -10.62 16.74 -3.07
C LYS A 91 -9.54 17.73 -2.64
N GLU A 92 -9.42 18.02 -1.37
CA GLU A 92 -8.44 18.96 -0.86
C GLU A 92 -7.02 18.37 -0.95
N LYS A 93 -6.10 19.11 -1.53
CA LYS A 93 -4.70 18.68 -1.65
C LYS A 93 -4.06 18.61 -0.28
N SER A 94 -3.24 17.61 -0.08
CA SER A 94 -2.49 17.39 1.16
C SER A 94 -1.15 16.75 0.83
N ASP A 95 -0.15 17.15 1.58
CA ASP A 95 1.19 16.55 1.63
C ASP A 95 1.54 16.11 3.07
N LYS A 96 0.51 15.93 3.91
CA LYS A 96 0.70 15.45 5.28
C LYS A 96 1.37 14.08 5.28
N ILE A 97 2.40 13.95 6.09
CA ILE A 97 3.14 12.69 6.25
C ILE A 97 2.31 11.71 7.07
N ILE A 98 2.16 10.50 6.56
CA ILE A 98 1.53 9.41 7.28
C ILE A 98 2.52 8.85 8.30
N ASP A 99 2.19 8.95 9.59
CA ASP A 99 3.03 8.42 10.65
C ASP A 99 3.18 6.89 10.49
N LYS A 100 4.42 6.44 10.38
CA LYS A 100 4.77 5.02 10.28
C LYS A 100 4.23 4.18 11.45
N LYS A 101 4.04 4.80 12.62
CA LYS A 101 3.42 4.15 13.77
C LYS A 101 1.95 3.80 13.48
N ILE A 102 1.20 4.70 12.85
CA ILE A 102 -0.20 4.45 12.47
C ILE A 102 -0.28 3.31 11.44
N ILE A 103 0.62 3.29 10.47
CA ILE A 103 0.71 2.20 9.48
C ILE A 103 0.96 0.86 10.19
N LYS A 104 1.94 0.83 11.09
CA LYS A 104 2.29 -0.38 11.83
C LYS A 104 1.13 -0.88 12.70
N GLU A 105 0.49 0.02 13.45
CA GLU A 105 -0.65 -0.33 14.32
C GLU A 105 -1.83 -0.87 13.52
N TYR A 106 -2.15 -0.24 12.39
CA TYR A 106 -3.23 -0.67 11.52
C TYR A 106 -3.00 -2.08 10.98
N PHE A 107 -1.86 -2.33 10.35
CA PHE A 107 -1.57 -3.65 9.78
C PHE A 107 -1.29 -4.72 10.84
N THR A 108 -0.86 -4.35 12.04
CA THR A 108 -0.80 -5.30 13.18
C THR A 108 -2.22 -5.80 13.52
N LYS A 109 -3.21 -4.90 13.56
CA LYS A 109 -4.61 -5.30 13.77
C LYS A 109 -5.15 -6.16 12.62
N VAL A 110 -4.79 -5.87 11.38
CA VAL A 110 -5.15 -6.70 10.23
C VAL A 110 -4.58 -8.10 10.37
N ILE A 111 -3.31 -8.24 10.76
CA ILE A 111 -2.67 -9.54 11.00
C ILE A 111 -3.43 -10.33 12.07
N GLU A 112 -3.81 -9.69 13.16
CA GLU A 112 -4.56 -10.31 14.25
C GLU A 112 -5.97 -10.71 13.80
N GLU A 113 -6.72 -9.80 13.19
CA GLU A 113 -8.10 -10.01 12.72
C GLU A 113 -8.20 -11.19 11.74
N TYR A 114 -7.24 -11.30 10.82
CA TYR A 114 -7.22 -12.36 9.81
C TYR A 114 -6.39 -13.58 10.22
N ASN A 115 -5.88 -13.62 11.47
CA ASN A 115 -5.04 -14.70 11.99
C ASN A 115 -3.89 -15.08 11.02
N MET A 116 -3.26 -14.05 10.43
CA MET A 116 -2.21 -14.24 9.44
C MET A 116 -0.95 -14.82 10.08
N LYS A 117 -0.40 -15.86 9.48
CA LYS A 117 0.83 -16.53 9.93
C LYS A 117 2.03 -16.19 9.06
N LYS A 118 1.79 -15.80 7.83
CA LYS A 118 2.81 -15.42 6.84
C LYS A 118 2.30 -14.27 5.98
N PRO A 119 3.17 -13.51 5.31
CA PRO A 119 2.79 -12.39 4.45
C PRO A 119 1.77 -12.75 3.38
N MET A 120 1.84 -13.94 2.78
CA MET A 120 0.92 -14.38 1.73
C MET A 120 -0.55 -14.48 2.22
N ASP A 121 -0.78 -14.62 3.52
CA ASP A 121 -2.12 -14.67 4.11
C ASP A 121 -2.88 -13.34 3.96
N ILE A 122 -2.23 -12.26 3.51
CA ILE A 122 -2.86 -10.97 3.19
C ILE A 122 -3.96 -11.11 2.13
N GLY A 123 -4.00 -12.20 1.39
CA GLY A 123 -5.02 -12.47 0.39
C GLY A 123 -6.45 -12.44 0.93
N ASN A 124 -6.67 -12.88 2.17
CA ASN A 124 -7.98 -12.83 2.81
C ASN A 124 -8.43 -11.37 3.05
N TYR A 125 -7.52 -10.52 3.49
CA TYR A 125 -7.76 -9.09 3.65
C TYR A 125 -8.06 -8.43 2.30
N SER A 126 -7.20 -8.62 1.31
CA SER A 126 -7.36 -8.11 -0.05
C SER A 126 -8.71 -8.50 -0.65
N TYR A 127 -9.09 -9.77 -0.55
CA TYR A 127 -10.38 -10.27 -1.03
C TYR A 127 -11.57 -9.61 -0.32
N LYS A 128 -11.51 -9.46 1.01
CA LYS A 128 -12.57 -8.78 1.77
C LYS A 128 -12.72 -7.32 1.34
N MET A 129 -11.62 -6.61 1.15
CA MET A 129 -11.64 -5.23 0.66
C MET A 129 -12.30 -5.14 -0.71
N PHE A 130 -11.94 -6.03 -1.63
CA PHE A 130 -12.55 -6.10 -2.95
C PHE A 130 -14.06 -6.38 -2.89
N MET A 131 -14.48 -7.36 -2.10
CA MET A 131 -15.89 -7.71 -1.94
C MET A 131 -16.70 -6.55 -1.36
N LYS A 132 -16.15 -5.86 -0.36
CA LYS A 132 -16.75 -4.64 0.19
C LYS A 132 -17.01 -3.60 -0.91
N LYS A 133 -16.00 -3.26 -1.72
CA LYS A 133 -16.15 -2.27 -2.80
C LYS A 133 -17.12 -2.70 -3.90
N LYS A 134 -17.18 -3.99 -4.19
CA LYS A 134 -18.06 -4.53 -5.23
C LYS A 134 -19.53 -4.51 -4.85
N PHE A 135 -19.86 -4.73 -3.57
CA PHE A 135 -21.24 -4.91 -3.12
C PHE A 135 -21.80 -3.75 -2.30
N GLU A 136 -20.97 -2.80 -1.86
CA GLU A 136 -21.39 -1.57 -1.18
C GLU A 136 -21.56 -0.37 -2.13
N SER A 137 -21.25 -0.55 -3.39
CA SER A 137 -21.41 0.49 -4.42
C SER A 137 -22.81 0.52 -5.00
#